data_b60ca7fd39537ae3a884870b66dc232b
#
_entry.id   b60ca7fd39537ae3a884870b66dc232b
#
_cell.length_a   1.000
_cell.length_b   1.000
_cell.length_c   1.000
_cell.angle_alpha   90.00
_cell.angle_beta   90.00
_cell.angle_gamma   90.00
#
_symmetry.space_group_name_H-M   'P 1'
#
loop_
_entity.id
_entity.type
_entity.pdbx_description
1 polymer ?
#
loop_
_entity_poly.entity_id
_entity_poly.type
_entity_poly.pdbx_seq_one_letter_code
_entity_poly.pdbx_strand_id
1 'polypeptide(L)'
;MKKENEKLKKDRKDNTTIKDIIVYLSIIIIAVLIRTYVVALVRVNGTSMYPTLENKDFMILNKINYRFNDIKRFDIVVIKEEKEYLIKRVIGLPGDKIEYKNNKLYVNGKYVEEKFGHKRTNDFTLDELKTKTVPKNTYFVLGDNRTNSMDSRIIGFIPKNRIVGKTSLTILPFNRIGNKK
;
A
#
# COMPACT_ATOMS: atom_id res chain seq x y z
N MET A 1 -48.83 2.95 43.49
CA MET A 1 -49.05 2.65 42.02
C MET A 1 -48.51 3.75 41.10
N LYS A 2 -48.95 5.04 41.17
CA LYS A 2 -48.48 6.07 40.22
C LYS A 2 -46.97 6.38 40.29
N LYS A 3 -46.44 6.53 41.52
CA LYS A 3 -44.97 6.76 41.76
C LYS A 3 -44.11 5.56 41.37
N GLU A 4 -44.60 4.36 41.51
CA GLU A 4 -43.89 3.13 41.13
C GLU A 4 -43.78 2.94 39.63
N ASN A 5 -44.84 3.29 38.90
CA ASN A 5 -44.83 3.31 37.43
C ASN A 5 -43.96 4.39 36.83
N GLU A 6 -43.82 5.55 37.51
CA GLU A 6 -42.88 6.63 37.10
C GLU A 6 -41.44 6.20 37.32
N LYS A 7 -41.13 5.52 38.41
CA LYS A 7 -39.80 4.99 38.69
C LYS A 7 -39.36 3.94 37.66
N LEU A 8 -40.25 2.97 37.38
CA LEU A 8 -40.03 1.94 36.36
C LEU A 8 -39.83 2.52 34.95
N LYS A 9 -40.56 3.59 34.59
CA LYS A 9 -40.36 4.28 33.30
C LYS A 9 -39.01 5.03 33.24
N LYS A 10 -38.58 5.64 34.35
CA LYS A 10 -37.29 6.32 34.47
C LYS A 10 -36.12 5.33 34.36
N ASP A 11 -36.15 4.25 35.14
CA ASP A 11 -35.13 3.21 35.13
C ASP A 11 -35.01 2.55 33.74
N ARG A 12 -36.12 2.36 33.02
CA ARG A 12 -36.15 1.84 31.66
C ARG A 12 -35.55 2.83 30.65
N LYS A 13 -35.80 4.13 30.82
CA LYS A 13 -35.25 5.18 29.97
C LYS A 13 -33.73 5.34 30.18
N ASP A 14 -33.28 5.31 31.43
CA ASP A 14 -31.84 5.40 31.77
C ASP A 14 -31.06 4.19 31.23
N ASN A 15 -31.60 2.97 31.34
CA ASN A 15 -31.02 1.76 30.79
C ASN A 15 -30.91 1.78 29.25
N THR A 16 -31.91 2.35 28.56
CA THR A 16 -31.88 2.50 27.12
C THR A 16 -30.78 3.47 26.72
N THR A 17 -30.68 4.63 27.38
CA THR A 17 -29.64 5.64 27.14
C THR A 17 -28.22 5.08 27.35
N ILE A 18 -28.01 4.29 28.40
CA ILE A 18 -26.70 3.65 28.66
C ILE A 18 -26.34 2.66 27.56
N LYS A 19 -27.31 1.83 27.14
CA LYS A 19 -27.09 0.88 26.02
C LYS A 19 -26.73 1.61 24.73
N ASP A 20 -27.41 2.69 24.40
CA ASP A 20 -27.12 3.48 23.21
C ASP A 20 -25.72 4.09 23.26
N ILE A 21 -25.29 4.61 24.43
CA ILE A 21 -23.93 5.12 24.64
C ILE A 21 -22.88 4.02 24.41
N ILE A 22 -23.09 2.83 24.95
CA ILE A 22 -22.19 1.69 24.77
C ILE A 22 -22.09 1.31 23.28
N VAL A 23 -23.23 1.29 22.56
CA VAL A 23 -23.24 1.00 21.14
C VAL A 23 -22.45 2.05 20.36
N TYR A 24 -22.66 3.34 20.61
CA TYR A 24 -21.90 4.40 19.93
C TYR A 24 -20.41 4.32 20.23
N LEU A 25 -20.03 4.10 21.48
CA LEU A 25 -18.64 3.90 21.88
C LEU A 25 -18.02 2.69 21.16
N SER A 26 -18.74 1.58 21.09
CA SER A 26 -18.24 0.38 20.37
C SER A 26 -18.04 0.64 18.89
N ILE A 27 -18.92 1.36 18.22
CA ILE A 27 -18.77 1.77 16.81
C ILE A 27 -17.52 2.62 16.60
N ILE A 28 -17.30 3.60 17.48
CA ILE A 28 -16.11 4.46 17.42
C ILE A 28 -14.83 3.63 17.61
N ILE A 29 -14.80 2.75 18.60
CA ILE A 29 -13.64 1.88 18.85
C ILE A 29 -13.37 0.99 17.64
N ILE A 30 -14.40 0.36 17.07
CA ILE A 30 -14.28 -0.49 15.89
C ILE A 30 -13.75 0.33 14.69
N ALA A 31 -14.29 1.54 14.47
CA ALA A 31 -13.82 2.40 13.39
C ALA A 31 -12.34 2.79 13.54
N VAL A 32 -11.91 3.10 14.76
CA VAL A 32 -10.49 3.38 15.07
C VAL A 32 -9.61 2.15 14.84
N LEU A 33 -10.06 0.96 15.25
CA LEU A 33 -9.32 -0.28 15.02
C LEU A 33 -9.18 -0.59 13.52
N ILE A 34 -10.27 -0.45 12.75
CA ILE A 34 -10.24 -0.64 11.30
C ILE A 34 -9.23 0.34 10.66
N ARG A 35 -9.32 1.62 10.97
CA ARG A 35 -8.40 2.65 10.43
C ARG A 35 -6.94 2.35 10.79
N THR A 36 -6.69 1.90 12.01
CA THR A 36 -5.33 1.66 12.51
C THR A 36 -4.71 0.42 11.91
N TYR A 37 -5.45 -0.69 11.82
CA TYR A 37 -4.89 -2.00 11.50
C TYR A 37 -5.26 -2.54 10.12
N VAL A 38 -6.35 -2.07 9.52
CA VAL A 38 -6.88 -2.67 8.27
C VAL A 38 -6.66 -1.77 7.07
N VAL A 39 -7.14 -0.53 7.13
CA VAL A 39 -7.19 0.37 5.97
C VAL A 39 -6.76 1.79 6.34
N ALA A 40 -6.02 2.44 5.44
CA ALA A 40 -5.73 3.86 5.55
C ALA A 40 -5.87 4.55 4.19
N LEU A 41 -6.12 5.86 4.22
CA LEU A 41 -6.02 6.71 3.04
C LEU A 41 -4.57 7.17 2.89
N VAL A 42 -4.04 7.05 1.68
CA VAL A 42 -2.72 7.55 1.31
C VAL A 42 -2.87 8.54 0.17
N ARG A 43 -2.24 9.70 0.31
CA ARG A 43 -2.15 10.68 -0.75
C ARG A 43 -0.84 10.48 -1.49
N VAL A 44 -0.91 10.44 -2.82
CA VAL A 44 0.26 10.39 -3.69
C VAL A 44 0.94 11.75 -3.69
N ASN A 45 2.20 11.80 -3.27
CA ASN A 45 3.04 12.99 -3.33
C ASN A 45 4.19 12.72 -4.31
N GLY A 46 4.27 13.56 -5.34
CA GLY A 46 5.31 13.45 -6.37
C GLY A 46 4.85 12.67 -7.61
N THR A 47 5.79 12.49 -8.52
CA THR A 47 5.55 11.97 -9.88
C THR A 47 6.25 10.64 -10.16
N SER A 48 6.83 10.00 -9.14
CA SER A 48 7.62 8.78 -9.33
C SER A 48 6.84 7.58 -9.84
N MET A 49 5.51 7.58 -9.71
CA MET A 49 4.61 6.53 -10.19
C MET A 49 3.82 6.93 -11.43
N TYR A 50 4.13 8.08 -12.05
CA TYR A 50 3.54 8.49 -13.32
C TYR A 50 3.91 7.51 -14.45
N PRO A 51 3.02 7.10 -15.34
CA PRO A 51 1.64 7.59 -15.55
C PRO A 51 0.57 6.84 -14.72
N THR A 52 0.93 5.78 -14.00
CA THR A 52 -0.05 4.98 -13.26
C THR A 52 -0.74 5.78 -12.16
N LEU A 53 0.05 6.52 -11.37
CA LEU A 53 -0.44 7.41 -10.32
C LEU A 53 0.03 8.84 -10.58
N GLU A 54 -0.84 9.78 -10.29
CA GLU A 54 -0.53 11.20 -10.39
C GLU A 54 -0.46 11.86 -9.02
N ASN A 55 0.28 12.97 -8.98
CA ASN A 55 0.37 13.77 -7.77
C ASN A 55 -1.02 14.21 -7.30
N LYS A 56 -1.29 14.09 -6.01
CA LYS A 56 -2.58 14.35 -5.33
C LYS A 56 -3.65 13.26 -5.50
N ASP A 57 -3.38 12.14 -6.18
CA ASP A 57 -4.28 10.99 -6.11
C ASP A 57 -4.45 10.53 -4.66
N PHE A 58 -5.67 10.14 -4.27
CA PHE A 58 -5.95 9.49 -3.00
C PHE A 58 -6.23 8.01 -3.23
N MET A 59 -5.52 7.17 -2.50
CA MET A 59 -5.61 5.73 -2.63
C MET A 59 -5.96 5.05 -1.32
N ILE A 60 -6.57 3.89 -1.43
CA ILE A 60 -6.79 3.00 -0.28
C ILE A 60 -5.55 2.13 -0.08
N LEU A 61 -4.93 2.26 1.08
CA LEU A 61 -3.87 1.38 1.56
C LEU A 61 -4.48 0.23 2.35
N ASN A 62 -4.32 -0.99 1.87
CA ASN A 62 -4.66 -2.21 2.59
C ASN A 62 -3.45 -2.68 3.41
N LYS A 63 -3.50 -2.47 4.73
CA LYS A 63 -2.41 -2.82 5.66
C LYS A 63 -2.42 -4.30 6.03
N ILE A 64 -3.59 -4.93 5.98
CA ILE A 64 -3.76 -6.31 6.44
C ILE A 64 -3.39 -7.34 5.36
N ASN A 65 -3.36 -6.91 4.09
CA ASN A 65 -3.15 -7.82 2.95
C ASN A 65 -1.91 -8.70 3.13
N TYR A 66 -0.78 -8.10 3.52
CA TYR A 66 0.50 -8.82 3.63
C TYR A 66 0.72 -9.52 4.98
N ARG A 67 -0.29 -9.55 5.85
CA ARG A 67 -0.32 -10.45 7.02
C ARG A 67 -0.77 -11.87 6.64
N PHE A 68 -1.59 -11.97 5.58
CA PHE A 68 -2.22 -13.21 5.15
C PHE A 68 -1.81 -13.63 3.73
N ASN A 69 -1.22 -12.72 2.95
CA ASN A 69 -0.81 -12.98 1.57
C ASN A 69 0.64 -12.58 1.34
N ASP A 70 1.27 -13.24 0.40
CA ASP A 70 2.60 -12.86 -0.04
C ASP A 70 2.56 -11.62 -0.95
N ILE A 71 3.64 -10.86 -0.90
CA ILE A 71 3.87 -9.76 -1.82
C ILE A 71 4.15 -10.35 -3.20
N LYS A 72 3.39 -9.90 -4.21
CA LYS A 72 3.50 -10.37 -5.58
C LYS A 72 4.24 -9.37 -6.46
N ARG A 73 4.87 -9.88 -7.52
CA ARG A 73 5.43 -9.02 -8.55
C ARG A 73 4.35 -8.11 -9.13
N PHE A 74 4.71 -6.86 -9.36
CA PHE A 74 3.89 -5.77 -9.85
C PHE A 74 2.87 -5.20 -8.84
N ASP A 75 2.84 -5.70 -7.61
CA ASP A 75 2.08 -5.01 -6.55
C ASP A 75 2.60 -3.59 -6.36
N ILE A 76 1.68 -2.64 -6.22
CA ILE A 76 2.01 -1.27 -5.79
C ILE A 76 2.00 -1.26 -4.26
N VAL A 77 3.13 -0.93 -3.67
CA VAL A 77 3.35 -0.98 -2.22
C VAL A 77 3.64 0.39 -1.64
N VAL A 78 3.22 0.59 -0.41
CA VAL A 78 3.62 1.75 0.41
C VAL A 78 4.75 1.30 1.32
N ILE A 79 5.86 2.02 1.26
CA ILE A 79 7.10 1.75 1.96
C ILE A 79 7.31 2.86 2.99
N LYS A 80 7.63 2.48 4.22
CA LYS A 80 8.01 3.42 5.28
C LYS A 80 9.52 3.67 5.20
N GLU A 81 9.90 4.91 4.92
CA GLU A 81 11.25 5.42 5.09
C GLU A 81 11.36 6.24 6.38
N GLU A 82 12.55 6.71 6.72
CA GLU A 82 12.78 7.38 8.00
C GLU A 82 11.84 8.56 8.27
N LYS A 83 11.61 9.40 7.27
CA LYS A 83 10.83 10.66 7.39
C LYS A 83 9.59 10.70 6.51
N GLU A 84 9.43 9.74 5.59
CA GLU A 84 8.37 9.79 4.60
C GLU A 84 7.88 8.39 4.20
N TYR A 85 6.81 8.36 3.42
CA TYR A 85 6.29 7.14 2.80
C TYR A 85 6.50 7.21 1.29
N LEU A 86 7.11 6.17 0.73
CA LEU A 86 7.27 6.02 -0.71
C LEU A 86 6.22 5.07 -1.26
N ILE A 87 5.74 5.37 -2.47
CA ILE A 87 4.89 4.45 -3.24
C ILE A 87 5.70 3.95 -4.41
N LYS A 88 5.85 2.63 -4.54
CA LYS A 88 6.65 2.00 -5.60
C LYS A 88 5.98 0.70 -6.04
N ARG A 89 6.43 0.18 -7.19
CA ARG A 89 6.01 -1.11 -7.72
C ARG A 89 7.07 -2.18 -7.44
N VAL A 90 6.63 -3.34 -6.98
CA VAL A 90 7.50 -4.50 -6.78
C VAL A 90 7.88 -5.10 -8.13
N ILE A 91 9.17 -5.14 -8.44
CA ILE A 91 9.71 -5.73 -9.66
C ILE A 91 10.43 -7.04 -9.39
N GLY A 92 11.23 -7.11 -8.33
CA GLY A 92 11.95 -8.32 -7.93
C GLY A 92 11.47 -8.87 -6.60
N LEU A 93 11.25 -10.17 -6.56
CA LEU A 93 10.95 -10.94 -5.36
C LEU A 93 12.25 -11.55 -4.78
N PRO A 94 12.29 -11.95 -3.50
CA PRO A 94 13.45 -12.61 -2.91
C PRO A 94 13.95 -13.77 -3.78
N GLY A 95 15.26 -13.77 -4.09
CA GLY A 95 15.90 -14.79 -4.92
C GLY A 95 15.89 -14.51 -6.43
N ASP A 96 15.16 -13.53 -6.91
CA ASP A 96 15.13 -13.20 -8.33
C ASP A 96 16.44 -12.58 -8.82
N LYS A 97 16.87 -12.96 -10.00
CA LYS A 97 17.83 -12.22 -10.81
C LYS A 97 17.05 -11.23 -11.69
N ILE A 98 17.29 -9.95 -11.54
CA ILE A 98 16.61 -8.88 -12.29
C ILE A 98 17.60 -8.26 -13.27
N GLU A 99 17.15 -8.13 -14.52
CA GLU A 99 17.90 -7.47 -15.57
C GLU A 99 16.93 -6.66 -16.44
N TYR A 100 17.31 -5.43 -16.76
CA TYR A 100 16.69 -4.63 -17.80
C TYR A 100 17.63 -4.52 -18.98
N LYS A 101 17.16 -4.88 -20.16
CA LYS A 101 17.90 -4.77 -21.41
C LYS A 101 16.98 -4.31 -22.54
N ASN A 102 17.38 -3.23 -23.22
CA ASN A 102 16.58 -2.63 -24.28
C ASN A 102 15.12 -2.32 -23.85
N ASN A 103 14.95 -1.75 -22.65
CA ASN A 103 13.64 -1.44 -22.04
C ASN A 103 12.76 -2.68 -21.78
N LYS A 104 13.31 -3.86 -21.67
CA LYS A 104 12.60 -5.12 -21.38
C LYS A 104 13.08 -5.69 -20.06
N LEU A 105 12.13 -6.12 -19.22
CA LEU A 105 12.42 -6.78 -17.97
C LEU A 105 12.71 -8.27 -18.21
N TYR A 106 13.82 -8.75 -17.67
CA TYR A 106 14.13 -10.18 -17.59
C TYR A 106 14.22 -10.56 -16.10
N VAL A 107 13.53 -11.63 -15.77
CA VAL A 107 13.56 -12.23 -14.44
C VAL A 107 14.07 -13.67 -14.56
N ASN A 108 15.17 -13.97 -13.86
CA ASN A 108 15.81 -15.27 -13.94
C ASN A 108 16.12 -15.70 -15.40
N GLY A 109 16.51 -14.72 -16.21
CA GLY A 109 16.83 -14.89 -17.64
C GLY A 109 15.63 -15.00 -18.57
N LYS A 110 14.39 -14.94 -18.07
CA LYS A 110 13.17 -15.00 -18.89
C LYS A 110 12.55 -13.62 -19.03
N TYR A 111 12.15 -13.27 -20.24
CA TYR A 111 11.39 -12.04 -20.49
C TYR A 111 10.07 -12.03 -19.72
N VAL A 112 9.77 -10.93 -19.06
CA VAL A 112 8.52 -10.71 -18.33
C VAL A 112 7.90 -9.41 -18.83
N GLU A 113 6.70 -9.50 -19.38
CA GLU A 113 5.98 -8.34 -19.86
C GLU A 113 5.45 -7.47 -18.71
N GLU A 114 5.72 -6.18 -18.78
CA GLU A 114 5.20 -5.18 -17.86
C GLU A 114 3.90 -4.60 -18.44
N LYS A 115 2.73 -5.17 -18.04
CA LYS A 115 1.39 -4.81 -18.54
C LYS A 115 0.81 -3.56 -17.86
N PHE A 116 1.62 -2.58 -17.57
CA PHE A 116 1.23 -1.31 -16.96
C PHE A 116 1.99 -0.16 -17.65
N GLY A 117 1.44 1.05 -17.53
CA GLY A 117 2.12 2.22 -18.09
C GLY A 117 3.38 2.53 -17.27
N HIS A 118 4.51 2.65 -17.94
CA HIS A 118 5.76 3.10 -17.33
C HIS A 118 6.60 3.89 -18.33
N LYS A 119 7.53 4.69 -17.84
CA LYS A 119 8.55 5.34 -18.67
C LYS A 119 9.63 4.34 -19.06
N ARG A 120 10.35 4.65 -20.16
CA ARG A 120 11.47 3.83 -20.61
C ARG A 120 12.47 3.58 -19.48
N THR A 121 12.87 2.32 -19.32
CA THR A 121 13.88 1.88 -18.35
C THR A 121 15.22 1.73 -19.06
N ASN A 122 16.27 2.35 -18.53
CA ASN A 122 17.63 2.12 -18.97
C ASN A 122 18.07 0.69 -18.64
N ASP A 123 19.07 0.22 -19.37
CA ASP A 123 19.68 -1.07 -19.08
C ASP A 123 20.22 -1.06 -17.64
N PHE A 124 20.01 -2.15 -16.92
CA PHE A 124 20.35 -2.27 -15.50
C PHE A 124 20.48 -3.73 -15.12
N THR A 125 21.44 -4.05 -14.27
CA THR A 125 21.56 -5.36 -13.64
C THR A 125 21.77 -5.22 -12.13
N LEU A 126 21.47 -6.28 -11.36
CA LEU A 126 21.71 -6.27 -9.92
C LEU A 126 23.21 -6.24 -9.55
N ASP A 127 24.10 -6.50 -10.50
CA ASP A 127 25.56 -6.38 -10.28
C ASP A 127 25.94 -4.94 -9.91
N GLU A 128 25.17 -3.94 -10.39
CA GLU A 128 25.33 -2.53 -10.00
C GLU A 128 25.09 -2.30 -8.49
N LEU A 129 24.29 -3.17 -7.87
CA LEU A 129 24.05 -3.22 -6.42
C LEU A 129 24.94 -4.24 -5.69
N LYS A 130 26.00 -4.74 -6.36
CA LYS A 130 26.97 -5.71 -5.82
C LYS A 130 26.33 -7.03 -5.39
N THR A 131 25.27 -7.46 -6.06
CA THR A 131 24.61 -8.76 -5.83
C THR A 131 24.08 -9.34 -7.13
N LYS A 132 23.92 -10.66 -7.18
CA LYS A 132 23.36 -11.37 -8.35
C LYS A 132 21.86 -11.56 -8.27
N THR A 133 21.32 -11.58 -7.04
CA THR A 133 19.89 -11.83 -6.80
C THR A 133 19.36 -10.95 -5.70
N VAL A 134 18.05 -10.71 -5.71
CA VAL A 134 17.35 -10.01 -4.62
C VAL A 134 17.56 -10.77 -3.30
N PRO A 135 18.11 -10.16 -2.25
CA PRO A 135 18.35 -10.83 -0.98
C PRO A 135 17.07 -11.38 -0.33
N LYS A 136 17.21 -12.39 0.53
CA LYS A 136 16.10 -12.95 1.30
C LYS A 136 15.40 -11.88 2.12
N ASN A 137 14.07 -11.97 2.22
CA ASN A 137 13.22 -11.02 2.96
C ASN A 137 13.30 -9.56 2.48
N THR A 138 13.77 -9.33 1.25
CA THR A 138 13.79 -8.00 0.65
C THR A 138 13.12 -8.02 -0.73
N TYR A 139 12.83 -6.84 -1.25
CA TYR A 139 12.18 -6.64 -2.54
C TYR A 139 12.92 -5.58 -3.34
N PHE A 140 12.99 -5.79 -4.64
CA PHE A 140 13.47 -4.78 -5.58
C PHE A 140 12.28 -4.03 -6.14
N VAL A 141 12.20 -2.73 -5.90
CA VAL A 141 11.05 -1.90 -6.27
C VAL A 141 11.47 -0.77 -7.19
N LEU A 142 10.61 -0.43 -8.14
CA LEU A 142 10.82 0.70 -9.05
C LEU A 142 9.60 1.64 -9.03
N GLY A 143 9.87 2.91 -9.36
CA GLY A 143 8.79 3.81 -9.77
C GLY A 143 8.41 3.57 -11.22
N ASP A 144 7.16 3.80 -11.59
CA ASP A 144 6.71 3.70 -12.98
C ASP A 144 7.29 4.85 -13.83
N ASN A 145 7.59 5.98 -13.21
CA ASN A 145 8.40 7.04 -13.82
C ASN A 145 9.90 6.70 -13.74
N ARG A 146 10.35 5.74 -14.52
CA ARG A 146 11.68 5.13 -14.50
C ARG A 146 12.84 6.13 -14.53
N THR A 147 12.65 7.26 -15.18
CA THR A 147 13.67 8.31 -15.34
C THR A 147 13.65 9.33 -14.20
N ASN A 148 12.58 9.36 -13.40
CA ASN A 148 12.42 10.29 -12.29
C ASN A 148 11.84 9.59 -11.05
N SER A 149 12.61 8.67 -10.50
CA SER A 149 12.22 7.91 -9.31
C SER A 149 13.43 7.59 -8.44
N MET A 150 13.36 7.98 -7.17
CA MET A 150 14.23 7.45 -6.14
C MET A 150 13.68 6.09 -5.73
N ASP A 151 14.32 5.01 -6.23
CA ASP A 151 13.88 3.63 -6.04
C ASP A 151 15.06 2.66 -5.83
N SER A 152 14.84 1.36 -5.87
CA SER A 152 15.87 0.37 -5.50
C SER A 152 17.16 0.47 -6.29
N ARG A 153 17.18 1.10 -7.43
CA ARG A 153 18.43 1.37 -8.18
C ARG A 153 19.35 2.33 -7.42
N ILE A 154 18.77 3.16 -6.55
CA ILE A 154 19.47 4.18 -5.77
C ILE A 154 19.49 3.82 -4.28
N ILE A 155 18.32 3.48 -3.71
CA ILE A 155 18.15 3.23 -2.27
C ILE A 155 18.38 1.76 -1.87
N GLY A 156 18.63 0.87 -2.86
CA GLY A 156 18.83 -0.55 -2.61
C GLY A 156 17.55 -1.32 -2.35
N PHE A 157 17.69 -2.52 -1.80
CA PHE A 157 16.58 -3.42 -1.56
C PHE A 157 15.74 -3.02 -0.35
N ILE A 158 14.42 -3.19 -0.47
CA ILE A 158 13.47 -2.84 0.59
C ILE A 158 13.15 -4.05 1.46
N PRO A 159 13.49 -4.03 2.75
CA PRO A 159 13.13 -5.10 3.69
C PRO A 159 11.60 -5.23 3.83
N LYS A 160 11.10 -6.48 3.98
CA LYS A 160 9.66 -6.78 4.11
C LYS A 160 8.99 -5.96 5.22
N ASN A 161 9.67 -5.75 6.34
CA ASN A 161 9.14 -5.01 7.48
C ASN A 161 8.96 -3.50 7.25
N ARG A 162 9.57 -2.93 6.20
CA ARG A 162 9.32 -1.55 5.77
C ARG A 162 8.10 -1.41 4.86
N ILE A 163 7.58 -2.51 4.31
CA ILE A 163 6.39 -2.50 3.46
C ILE A 163 5.15 -2.46 4.35
N VAL A 164 4.46 -1.32 4.35
CA VAL A 164 3.31 -1.04 5.21
C VAL A 164 2.05 -1.75 4.70
N GLY A 165 1.91 -1.88 3.38
CA GLY A 165 0.77 -2.53 2.78
C GLY A 165 0.71 -2.34 1.27
N LYS A 166 -0.36 -2.89 0.68
CA LYS A 166 -0.66 -2.81 -0.75
C LYS A 166 -1.65 -1.68 -1.03
N THR A 167 -1.44 -0.98 -2.12
CA THR A 167 -2.40 -0.03 -2.67
C THR A 167 -2.66 -0.33 -4.14
N SER A 168 -3.92 -0.25 -4.56
CA SER A 168 -4.27 -0.46 -5.97
C SER A 168 -5.49 0.35 -6.39
N LEU A 169 -6.30 0.83 -5.44
CA LEU A 169 -7.53 1.55 -5.72
C LEU A 169 -7.35 3.04 -5.47
N THR A 170 -7.43 3.82 -6.55
CA THR A 170 -7.56 5.28 -6.48
C THR A 170 -9.03 5.63 -6.26
N ILE A 171 -9.31 6.52 -5.32
CA ILE A 171 -10.68 6.95 -4.96
C ILE A 171 -10.94 8.44 -5.25
N LEU A 172 -9.89 9.23 -5.38
CA LEU A 172 -9.95 10.63 -5.76
C LEU A 172 -8.72 11.00 -6.61
N PRO A 173 -8.86 11.92 -7.55
CA PRO A 173 -10.11 12.62 -7.96
C PRO A 173 -11.07 11.66 -8.68
N PHE A 174 -12.35 12.03 -8.74
CA PHE A 174 -13.42 11.15 -9.26
C PHE A 174 -13.21 10.67 -10.69
N ASN A 175 -12.60 11.48 -11.55
CA ASN A 175 -12.27 11.10 -12.93
C ASN A 175 -11.12 10.07 -13.04
N ARG A 176 -10.47 9.73 -11.93
CA ARG A 176 -9.37 8.76 -11.86
C ARG A 176 -9.68 7.55 -10.98
N ILE A 177 -10.93 7.44 -10.51
CA ILE A 177 -11.36 6.28 -9.71
C ILE A 177 -11.10 5.00 -10.49
N GLY A 178 -10.52 4.02 -9.83
CA GLY A 178 -10.32 2.70 -10.40
C GLY A 178 -9.09 1.97 -9.87
N ASN A 179 -9.03 0.72 -10.25
CA ASN A 179 -7.95 -0.17 -9.88
C ASN A 179 -6.71 0.14 -10.74
N LYS A 180 -5.58 0.37 -10.11
CA LYS A 180 -4.29 0.62 -10.76
C LYS A 180 -3.47 -0.66 -10.72
N LYS A 181 -3.25 -1.21 -11.88
CA LYS A 181 -2.45 -2.44 -12.07
C LYS A 181 -1.12 -2.10 -12.72
#